data_40f68317cd9e687f4032b178a8b7de8c
#
_entry.id   40f68317cd9e687f4032b178a8b7de8c
#
_cell.length_a   1.000
_cell.length_b   1.000
_cell.length_c   1.000
_cell.angle_alpha   90.00
_cell.angle_beta   90.00
_cell.angle_gamma   90.00
#
_symmetry.space_group_name_H-M   'P 1'
#
loop_
_entity.id
_entity.type
_entity.pdbx_description
1 polymer ?
#
loop_
_entity_poly.entity_id
_entity_poly.type
_entity_poly.pdbx_seq_one_letter_code
_entity_poly.pdbx_strand_id
1 'polypeptide(L)' 'LAFDNLHATLAAAGCTFDDIIDVTSFHTDPEKQFEDIMTVKNEIFSAPPYPNWTAVGVTWLAGFDFEIKVIARIPEL' A
#
# COMPACT_ATOMS: atom_id res chain seq x y z
N LEU A 1 -6.72 4.01 -7.69
CA LEU A 1 -6.43 5.37 -7.28
C LEU A 1 -5.21 5.45 -6.39
N ALA A 2 -5.30 5.07 -5.10
CA ALA A 2 -4.13 5.13 -4.22
C ALA A 2 -3.00 4.20 -4.69
N PHE A 3 -3.34 2.99 -5.10
CA PHE A 3 -2.35 2.03 -5.59
C PHE A 3 -1.83 2.40 -6.98
N ASP A 4 -2.64 3.01 -7.84
CA ASP A 4 -2.19 3.51 -9.14
C ASP A 4 -1.18 4.65 -8.96
N ASN A 5 -1.46 5.57 -8.04
CA ASN A 5 -0.55 6.66 -7.70
C ASN A 5 0.74 6.13 -7.09
N LEU A 6 0.65 5.12 -6.22
CA LEU A 6 1.80 4.47 -5.63
C LEU A 6 2.67 3.80 -6.70
N HIS A 7 2.05 3.10 -7.64
CA HIS A 7 2.75 2.45 -8.74
C HIS A 7 3.55 3.48 -9.57
N ALA A 8 2.93 4.61 -9.90
CA ALA A 8 3.59 5.67 -10.65
C ALA A 8 4.79 6.26 -9.88
N THR A 9 4.64 6.45 -8.56
CA THR A 9 5.72 6.96 -7.71
C THR A 9 6.88 5.97 -7.63
N LEU A 10 6.60 4.69 -7.47
CA LEU A 10 7.60 3.63 -7.45
C LEU A 10 8.34 3.55 -8.80
N ALA A 11 7.61 3.60 -9.90
CA ALA A 11 8.20 3.57 -11.23
C ALA A 11 9.16 4.74 -11.47
N ALA A 12 8.81 5.94 -10.98
CA ALA A 12 9.67 7.11 -11.07
C ALA A 12 10.99 6.92 -10.30
N ALA A 13 11.00 6.11 -9.26
CA ALA A 13 12.20 5.77 -8.49
C ALA A 13 12.93 4.51 -9.02
N GLY A 14 12.43 3.90 -10.09
CA GLY A 14 12.98 2.66 -10.64
C GLY A 14 12.54 1.41 -9.88
N CYS A 15 11.45 1.48 -9.15
CA CYS A 15 10.92 0.38 -8.32
C CYS A 15 9.61 -0.17 -8.88
N THR A 16 9.28 -1.38 -8.44
CA THR A 16 7.97 -2.01 -8.65
C THR A 16 7.37 -2.38 -7.30
N PHE A 17 6.16 -2.94 -7.29
CA PHE A 17 5.57 -3.45 -6.06
C PHE A 17 6.40 -4.55 -5.40
N ASP A 18 7.19 -5.30 -6.16
CA ASP A 18 8.06 -6.35 -5.63
C ASP A 18 9.21 -5.79 -4.77
N ASP A 19 9.51 -4.52 -4.91
CA ASP A 19 10.56 -3.85 -4.13
C ASP A 19 10.08 -3.34 -2.77
N ILE A 20 8.77 -3.43 -2.50
CA ILE A 20 8.18 -2.97 -1.24
C ILE A 20 8.51 -3.97 -0.13
N ILE A 21 9.03 -3.45 0.99
CA ILE A 21 9.38 -4.27 2.16
C ILE A 21 8.46 -4.02 3.36
N ASP A 22 7.80 -2.87 3.41
CA ASP A 22 6.87 -2.54 4.48
C ASP A 22 5.74 -1.64 3.97
N VAL A 23 4.52 -1.91 4.42
CA VAL A 23 3.33 -1.14 4.08
C VAL A 23 2.61 -0.75 5.36
N THR A 24 2.25 0.52 5.47
CA THR A 24 1.33 1.00 6.50
C THR A 24 0.15 1.67 5.81
N SER A 25 -1.05 1.22 6.11
CA SER A 25 -2.27 1.81 5.56
C SER A 25 -3.10 2.42 6.68
N PHE A 26 -3.71 3.57 6.39
CA PHE A 26 -4.52 4.34 7.33
C PHE A 26 -5.95 4.40 6.80
N HIS A 27 -6.93 4.08 7.65
CA HIS A 27 -8.31 3.92 7.25
C HIS A 27 -9.24 4.70 8.17
N THR A 28 -10.15 5.49 7.60
CA THR A 28 -11.17 6.20 8.40
C THR A 28 -12.30 5.28 8.83
N ASP A 29 -12.56 4.20 8.08
CA ASP A 29 -13.54 3.17 8.42
C ASP A 29 -12.97 1.79 8.07
N PRO A 30 -12.06 1.25 8.91
CA PRO A 30 -11.34 0.03 8.59
C PRO A 30 -12.25 -1.20 8.43
N GLU A 31 -13.33 -1.30 9.20
CA GLU A 31 -14.23 -2.45 9.10
C GLU A 31 -14.94 -2.49 7.74
N LYS A 32 -15.39 -1.34 7.26
CA LYS A 32 -16.09 -1.21 5.99
C LYS A 32 -15.15 -1.35 4.79
N GLN A 33 -13.92 -0.90 4.94
CA GLN A 33 -12.92 -0.87 3.87
C GLN A 33 -12.10 -2.16 3.76
N PHE A 34 -12.15 -3.02 4.77
CA PHE A 34 -11.25 -4.17 4.92
C PHE A 34 -11.30 -5.14 3.75
N GLU A 35 -12.49 -5.51 3.28
CA GLU A 35 -12.64 -6.48 2.19
C GLU A 35 -12.04 -5.95 0.88
N ASP A 36 -12.29 -4.69 0.56
CA ASP A 36 -11.76 -4.06 -0.65
C ASP A 36 -10.23 -4.00 -0.60
N ILE A 37 -9.68 -3.66 0.57
CA ILE A 37 -8.24 -3.58 0.78
C ILE A 37 -7.60 -4.95 0.63
N MET A 38 -8.18 -5.98 1.21
CA MET A 38 -7.66 -7.34 1.10
C MET A 38 -7.70 -7.86 -0.32
N THR A 39 -8.73 -7.50 -1.08
CA THR A 39 -8.84 -7.87 -2.49
C THR A 39 -7.69 -7.26 -3.29
N VAL A 40 -7.46 -5.96 -3.14
CA VAL A 40 -6.37 -5.25 -3.84
C VAL A 40 -5.00 -5.77 -3.39
N LYS A 41 -4.81 -5.98 -2.08
CA LYS A 41 -3.58 -6.54 -1.53
C LYS A 41 -3.24 -7.89 -2.16
N ASN A 42 -4.21 -8.78 -2.27
CA ASN A 42 -4.01 -10.11 -2.84
C ASN A 42 -3.70 -10.07 -4.34
N GLU A 43 -4.24 -9.10 -5.06
CA GLU A 43 -3.94 -8.89 -6.47
C GLU A 43 -2.50 -8.40 -6.69
N ILE A 44 -2.04 -7.46 -5.85
CA ILE A 44 -0.72 -6.84 -5.99
C ILE A 44 0.38 -7.73 -5.40
N PHE A 45 0.14 -8.32 -4.23
CA PHE A 45 1.10 -9.17 -3.54
C PHE A 45 0.63 -10.63 -3.54
N SER A 46 0.59 -11.22 -4.73
CA SER A 46 0.02 -12.56 -4.95
C SER A 46 0.98 -13.70 -4.67
N ALA A 47 2.28 -13.43 -4.50
CA ALA A 47 3.30 -14.45 -4.27
C ALA A 47 4.35 -13.98 -3.25
N PRO A 48 4.94 -14.91 -2.46
CA PRO A 48 6.00 -14.56 -1.53
C PRO A 48 7.28 -14.09 -2.27
N PRO A 49 8.13 -13.27 -1.60
CA PRO A 49 7.95 -12.80 -0.23
C PRO A 49 6.91 -11.67 -0.14
N TYR A 50 6.09 -11.71 0.92
CA TYR A 50 5.12 -10.65 1.17
C TYR A 50 5.75 -9.55 2.02
N PRO A 51 5.43 -8.25 1.77
CA PRO A 51 5.86 -7.20 2.66
C PRO A 51 5.10 -7.27 4.00
N ASN A 52 5.66 -6.69 5.04
CA ASN A 52 4.91 -6.45 6.26
C ASN A 52 3.79 -5.46 5.95
N TRP A 53 2.63 -5.69 6.52
CA TRP A 53 1.50 -4.78 6.35
C TRP A 53 0.85 -4.47 7.69
N THR A 54 0.78 -3.19 8.04
CA THR A 54 0.09 -2.69 9.22
C THR A 54 -1.08 -1.81 8.79
N ALA A 55 -2.28 -2.15 9.21
CA ALA A 55 -3.48 -1.36 8.96
C ALA A 55 -3.86 -0.62 10.23
N VAL A 56 -4.06 0.69 10.14
CA VAL A 56 -4.36 1.56 11.29
C VAL A 56 -5.69 2.27 11.05
N GLY A 57 -6.60 2.18 12.03
CA GLY A 57 -7.81 2.97 12.04
C GLY A 57 -7.52 4.37 12.56
N VAL A 58 -8.02 5.39 11.88
CA VAL A 58 -7.86 6.80 12.26
C VAL A 58 -9.18 7.53 12.17
N THR A 59 -9.30 8.67 12.84
CA THR A 59 -10.54 9.45 12.84
C THR A 59 -10.64 10.42 11.68
N TRP A 60 -9.54 10.76 11.03
CA TRP A 60 -9.52 11.74 9.95
C TRP A 60 -8.25 11.66 9.13
N LEU A 61 -8.35 11.85 7.82
CA LEU A 61 -7.25 11.81 6.85
C LEU A 61 -7.35 12.97 5.85
N ALA A 62 -7.35 14.20 6.30
CA ALA A 62 -7.27 15.40 5.45
C ALA A 62 -8.21 15.37 4.22
N GLY A 63 -9.44 14.83 4.39
CA GLY A 63 -10.42 14.71 3.32
C GLY A 63 -10.36 13.41 2.51
N PHE A 64 -9.53 12.46 2.90
CA PHE A 64 -9.44 11.14 2.27
C PHE A 64 -10.01 10.06 3.18
N ASP A 65 -10.45 8.95 2.58
CA ASP A 65 -10.93 7.77 3.32
C ASP A 65 -9.80 6.76 3.56
N PHE A 66 -8.74 6.86 2.79
CA PHE A 66 -7.65 5.88 2.79
C PHE A 66 -6.32 6.57 2.49
N GLU A 67 -5.26 6.18 3.17
CA GLU A 67 -3.90 6.61 2.91
C GLU A 67 -2.95 5.42 3.03
N ILE A 68 -1.92 5.39 2.19
CA ILE A 68 -0.94 4.32 2.20
C ILE A 68 0.47 4.90 2.26
N LYS A 69 1.31 4.28 3.09
CA LYS A 69 2.73 4.58 3.19
C LYS A 69 3.50 3.29 2.97
N VAL A 70 4.54 3.34 2.15
CA VAL A 70 5.40 2.19 1.92
C VAL A 70 6.86 2.52 2.12
N ILE A 71 7.64 1.49 2.44
CA ILE A 71 9.10 1.53 2.39
C ILE A 71 9.49 0.53 1.31
N ALA A 72 10.24 0.99 0.32
CA ALA A 72 10.70 0.17 -0.77
C ALA A 72 12.23 0.20 -0.84
N ARG A 73 12.78 -0.91 -1.30
CA ARG A 73 14.22 -1.01 -1.56
C ARG A 73 14.47 -0.68 -3.02
N ILE A 74 15.32 0.30 -3.29
CA ILE A 74 15.71 0.64 -4.65
C ILE A 74 16.66 -0.45 -5.16
N PRO A 75 16.34 -1.11 -6.29
CA PRO A 75 17.21 -2.14 -6.85
C PRO A 75 18.58 -1.56 -7.22
N GLU A 76 19.62 -2.34 -7.00
CA GLU A 76 20.96 -1.98 -7.49
C GLU A 76 21.00 -2.11 -9.01
N LEU A 77 21.61 -1.13 -9.64
CA LEU A 77 21.81 -1.09 -11.09
C LEU A 77 23.02 -1.91 -11.52
#